data_14c6be02f5de9321fca3eecc534db69d
#
_entry.id   14c6be02f5de9321fca3eecc534db69d
#
_cell.length_a   1.000
_cell.length_b   1.000
_cell.length_c   1.000
_cell.angle_alpha   90.00
_cell.angle_beta   90.00
_cell.angle_gamma   90.00
#
_symmetry.space_group_name_H-M   'P 1'
#
loop_
_entity.id
_entity.type
_entity.pdbx_description
1 polymer ?
#
loop_
_entity_poly.entity_id
_entity_poly.type
_entity_poly.pdbx_seq_one_letter_code
_entity_poly.pdbx_strand_id
1 'polypeptide(L)'
;LNQELKRPDLDFAVTKERLNALTEHGYDVSGMKEKVEAELASTDSTIDRSWWRNTLDTERAWQMLLASDPAQAEKQKLDQINILRVAAGNLRINLSPERLETLAVDAITQGWEGADYGRNLLAEASWDEGKAAVGAIGANMNQINNLANDYMLTYSPGVVEDWARKIYLGEETLNILEADFIQTAKEMYPTMAEKLDRGYNTRELFDPYAQKIANLLEVPATSIDFINDPKYSPIIDS
;
A
#
# COMPACT_ATOMS: atom_id res chain seq x y z
N LEU A 1 -27.63 28.50 7.59
CA LEU A 1 -26.24 28.07 7.76
C LEU A 1 -25.93 26.81 6.95
N ASN A 2 -26.74 25.72 7.02
CA ASN A 2 -26.46 24.45 6.30
C ASN A 2 -26.64 24.51 4.77
N GLN A 3 -27.33 25.50 4.21
CA GLN A 3 -27.46 25.66 2.76
C GLN A 3 -26.36 26.55 2.15
N GLU A 4 -25.83 27.51 2.91
CA GLU A 4 -24.71 28.34 2.49
C GLU A 4 -23.36 27.61 2.53
N LEU A 5 -23.20 26.61 3.40
CA LEU A 5 -22.02 25.77 3.51
C LEU A 5 -21.81 24.81 2.32
N LYS A 6 -22.70 24.83 1.31
CA LYS A 6 -22.54 24.03 0.07
C LYS A 6 -21.73 24.75 -1.02
N ARG A 7 -21.29 25.97 -0.78
CA ARG A 7 -20.48 26.74 -1.73
C ARG A 7 -19.00 26.57 -1.41
N PRO A 8 -18.18 26.12 -2.36
CA PRO A 8 -16.75 25.89 -2.14
C PRO A 8 -15.99 27.14 -1.69
N ASP A 9 -16.39 28.33 -2.20
CA ASP A 9 -15.81 29.63 -1.87
C ASP A 9 -16.09 30.05 -0.42
N LEU A 10 -17.25 29.68 0.15
CA LEU A 10 -17.61 29.96 1.54
C LEU A 10 -16.95 28.99 2.54
N ASP A 11 -16.76 27.77 2.15
CA ASP A 11 -16.07 26.76 3.00
C ASP A 11 -14.63 27.21 3.30
N PHE A 12 -13.96 27.85 2.35
CA PHE A 12 -12.62 28.39 2.56
C PHE A 12 -12.58 29.56 3.54
N ALA A 13 -13.49 30.55 3.37
CA ALA A 13 -13.57 31.67 4.27
C ALA A 13 -13.87 31.23 5.71
N VAL A 14 -14.81 30.30 5.89
CA VAL A 14 -15.15 29.71 7.19
C VAL A 14 -13.98 28.96 7.81
N THR A 15 -13.18 28.27 7.00
CA THR A 15 -12.02 27.54 7.49
C THR A 15 -10.89 28.48 7.93
N LYS A 16 -10.62 29.53 7.15
CA LYS A 16 -9.63 30.56 7.52
C LYS A 16 -10.04 31.31 8.79
N GLU A 17 -11.32 31.64 8.95
CA GLU A 17 -11.84 32.22 10.17
C GLU A 17 -11.73 31.31 11.37
N ARG A 18 -12.00 30.00 11.19
CA ARG A 18 -11.82 29.00 12.26
C ARG A 18 -10.35 28.81 12.65
N LEU A 19 -9.42 28.76 11.69
CA LEU A 19 -7.99 28.69 11.97
C LEU A 19 -7.51 29.97 12.68
N ASN A 20 -8.02 31.13 12.31
CA ASN A 20 -7.70 32.37 12.99
C ASN A 20 -8.26 32.37 14.42
N ALA A 21 -9.52 31.95 14.61
CA ALA A 21 -10.12 31.81 15.94
C ALA A 21 -9.35 30.81 16.83
N LEU A 22 -8.91 29.67 16.30
CA LEU A 22 -8.07 28.72 17.03
C LEU A 22 -6.72 29.36 17.43
N THR A 23 -6.10 30.13 16.52
CA THR A 23 -4.85 30.85 16.82
C THR A 23 -5.07 31.89 17.93
N GLU A 24 -6.17 32.64 17.90
CA GLU A 24 -6.56 33.62 18.92
C GLU A 24 -6.78 32.97 20.29
N HIS A 25 -7.25 31.73 20.31
CA HIS A 25 -7.42 30.92 21.51
C HIS A 25 -6.16 30.15 21.95
N GLY A 26 -5.00 30.43 21.31
CA GLY A 26 -3.70 29.88 21.70
C GLY A 26 -3.40 28.49 21.14
N TYR A 27 -4.18 27.99 20.17
CA TYR A 27 -3.86 26.73 19.50
C TYR A 27 -2.82 26.95 18.39
N ASP A 28 -1.85 26.05 18.31
CA ASP A 28 -0.88 26.05 17.20
C ASP A 28 -1.47 25.40 15.96
N VAL A 29 -1.82 26.22 14.98
CA VAL A 29 -2.37 25.80 13.68
C VAL A 29 -1.42 26.07 12.52
N SER A 30 -0.14 26.30 12.77
CA SER A 30 0.84 26.67 11.74
C SER A 30 0.93 25.60 10.63
N GLY A 31 1.05 24.34 10.98
CA GLY A 31 1.08 23.24 10.01
C GLY A 31 -0.22 23.06 9.21
N MET A 32 -1.36 23.49 9.76
CA MET A 32 -2.64 23.49 9.04
C MET A 32 -2.72 24.60 8.01
N LYS A 33 -2.20 25.80 8.33
CA LYS A 33 -2.19 26.94 7.39
C LYS A 33 -1.43 26.60 6.13
N GLU A 34 -0.24 25.97 6.25
CA GLU A 34 0.58 25.55 5.11
C GLU A 34 -0.15 24.52 4.24
N LYS A 35 -0.83 23.55 4.85
CA LYS A 35 -1.60 22.54 4.12
C LYS A 35 -2.79 23.18 3.38
N VAL A 36 -3.50 24.10 4.00
CA VAL A 36 -4.60 24.86 3.36
C VAL A 36 -4.11 25.66 2.18
N GLU A 37 -2.99 26.37 2.35
CA GLU A 37 -2.43 27.20 1.30
C GLU A 37 -1.92 26.36 0.13
N ALA A 38 -1.32 25.17 0.41
CA ALA A 38 -0.90 24.21 -0.60
C ALA A 38 -2.08 23.61 -1.39
N GLU A 39 -3.16 23.25 -0.70
CA GLU A 39 -4.37 22.69 -1.30
C GLU A 39 -5.10 23.74 -2.17
N LEU A 40 -5.12 25.00 -1.73
CA LEU A 40 -5.69 26.11 -2.50
C LEU A 40 -4.87 26.49 -3.73
N ALA A 41 -3.56 26.25 -3.70
CA ALA A 41 -2.68 26.46 -4.84
C ALA A 41 -2.83 25.33 -5.90
N SER A 42 -3.45 24.20 -5.53
CA SER A 42 -3.73 23.11 -6.46
C SER A 42 -4.99 23.44 -7.27
N THR A 43 -4.89 23.33 -8.59
CA THR A 43 -5.97 23.66 -9.53
C THR A 43 -7.14 22.66 -9.54
N ASP A 44 -7.06 21.61 -8.72
CA ASP A 44 -8.02 20.48 -8.67
C ASP A 44 -8.69 20.33 -7.29
N SER A 45 -8.75 21.43 -6.52
CA SER A 45 -9.15 21.41 -5.12
C SER A 45 -10.66 21.29 -4.93
N THR A 46 -11.15 20.09 -4.77
CA THR A 46 -12.29 19.83 -3.90
C THR A 46 -11.75 19.61 -2.49
N ILE A 47 -11.73 20.65 -1.66
CA ILE A 47 -11.38 20.52 -0.25
C ILE A 47 -12.36 19.54 0.38
N ASP A 48 -11.87 18.33 0.70
CA ASP A 48 -12.66 17.31 1.35
C ASP A 48 -13.00 17.78 2.78
N ARG A 49 -14.30 18.00 3.02
CA ARG A 49 -14.82 18.44 4.32
C ARG A 49 -14.53 17.44 5.44
N SER A 50 -14.40 16.16 5.10
CA SER A 50 -14.07 15.11 6.06
C SER A 50 -12.64 15.27 6.55
N TRP A 51 -11.70 15.54 5.65
CA TRP A 51 -10.29 15.80 5.96
C TRP A 51 -10.12 17.00 6.91
N TRP A 52 -10.84 18.13 6.65
CA TRP A 52 -10.78 19.30 7.50
C TRP A 52 -11.30 19.05 8.91
N ARG A 53 -12.43 18.36 9.00
CA ARG A 53 -13.01 18.01 10.30
C ARG A 53 -12.06 17.13 11.09
N ASN A 54 -11.53 16.11 10.46
CA ASN A 54 -10.59 15.19 11.10
C ASN A 54 -9.31 15.91 11.55
N THR A 55 -8.76 16.80 10.71
CA THR A 55 -7.54 17.56 11.05
C THR A 55 -7.78 18.51 12.24
N LEU A 56 -8.92 19.21 12.28
CA LEU A 56 -9.26 20.07 13.41
C LEU A 56 -9.55 19.30 14.70
N ASP A 57 -10.21 18.15 14.59
CA ASP A 57 -10.49 17.30 15.75
C ASP A 57 -9.21 16.66 16.31
N THR A 58 -8.29 16.27 15.43
CA THR A 58 -6.95 15.77 15.78
C THR A 58 -6.16 16.84 16.55
N GLU A 59 -6.06 18.05 16.00
CA GLU A 59 -5.32 19.14 16.65
C GLU A 59 -5.94 19.49 18.01
N ARG A 60 -7.25 19.58 18.08
CA ARG A 60 -7.95 19.83 19.35
C ARG A 60 -7.67 18.75 20.38
N ALA A 61 -7.72 17.46 19.99
CA ALA A 61 -7.44 16.36 20.89
C ALA A 61 -5.99 16.40 21.40
N TRP A 62 -5.05 16.72 20.51
CA TRP A 62 -3.63 16.89 20.88
C TRP A 62 -3.43 18.04 21.88
N GLN A 63 -4.00 19.20 21.62
CA GLN A 63 -3.90 20.36 22.51
C GLN A 63 -4.54 20.08 23.90
N MET A 64 -5.64 19.32 23.95
CA MET A 64 -6.24 18.89 25.21
C MET A 64 -5.31 17.96 25.99
N LEU A 65 -4.62 17.03 25.33
CA LEU A 65 -3.66 16.14 25.94
C LEU A 65 -2.45 16.92 26.49
N LEU A 66 -1.89 17.82 25.69
CA LEU A 66 -0.80 18.72 26.10
C LEU A 66 -1.18 19.57 27.32
N ALA A 67 -2.38 20.11 27.35
CA ALA A 67 -2.86 20.92 28.46
C ALA A 67 -3.09 20.12 29.74
N SER A 68 -3.45 18.84 29.64
CA SER A 68 -3.73 17.96 30.78
C SER A 68 -2.44 17.37 31.39
N ASP A 69 -1.53 16.86 30.57
CA ASP A 69 -0.26 16.26 30.99
C ASP A 69 0.81 16.42 29.89
N PRO A 70 1.55 17.55 29.87
CA PRO A 70 2.55 17.81 28.86
C PRO A 70 3.68 16.76 28.81
N ALA A 71 4.09 16.23 29.95
CA ALA A 71 5.15 15.22 30.03
C ALA A 71 4.71 13.89 29.43
N GLN A 72 3.48 13.48 29.71
CA GLN A 72 2.88 12.29 29.13
C GLN A 72 2.68 12.43 27.62
N ALA A 73 2.19 13.58 27.15
CA ALA A 73 2.00 13.87 25.73
C ALA A 73 3.31 13.78 24.96
N GLU A 74 4.38 14.44 25.43
CA GLU A 74 5.69 14.38 24.80
C GLU A 74 6.28 12.96 24.79
N LYS A 75 6.10 12.22 25.88
CA LYS A 75 6.54 10.81 25.92
C LYS A 75 5.81 9.97 24.89
N GLN A 76 4.49 10.07 24.83
CA GLN A 76 3.69 9.33 23.84
C GLN A 76 4.09 9.70 22.41
N LYS A 77 4.32 10.98 22.13
CA LYS A 77 4.79 11.44 20.81
C LYS A 77 6.13 10.79 20.43
N LEU A 78 7.10 10.76 21.34
CA LEU A 78 8.41 10.13 21.09
C LEU A 78 8.28 8.62 20.86
N ASP A 79 7.44 7.94 21.64
CA ASP A 79 7.16 6.51 21.46
C ASP A 79 6.55 6.24 20.07
N GLN A 80 5.59 7.06 19.64
CA GLN A 80 4.97 6.95 18.31
C GLN A 80 5.96 7.25 17.17
N ILE A 81 6.81 8.27 17.31
CA ILE A 81 7.87 8.57 16.34
C ILE A 81 8.78 7.34 16.14
N ASN A 82 9.14 6.64 17.21
CA ASN A 82 9.97 5.46 17.12
C ASN A 82 9.25 4.30 16.40
N ILE A 83 7.98 4.06 16.69
CA ILE A 83 7.16 3.06 16.01
C ILE A 83 7.09 3.39 14.50
N LEU A 84 6.73 4.63 14.17
CA LEU A 84 6.62 5.10 12.78
C LEU A 84 7.95 5.00 12.03
N ARG A 85 9.07 5.33 12.68
CA ARG A 85 10.40 5.23 12.06
C ARG A 85 10.76 3.78 11.73
N VAL A 86 10.44 2.83 12.61
CA VAL A 86 10.66 1.40 12.35
C VAL A 86 9.76 0.92 11.22
N ALA A 87 8.48 1.26 11.26
CA ALA A 87 7.51 0.86 10.23
C ALA A 87 7.87 1.46 8.85
N ALA A 88 8.22 2.76 8.80
CA ALA A 88 8.68 3.43 7.57
C ALA A 88 9.98 2.81 7.04
N GLY A 89 10.91 2.45 7.95
CA GLY A 89 12.14 1.74 7.59
C GLY A 89 11.89 0.38 6.94
N ASN A 90 10.93 -0.38 7.44
CA ASN A 90 10.53 -1.66 6.86
C ASN A 90 9.93 -1.50 5.45
N LEU A 91 9.21 -0.41 5.22
CA LEU A 91 8.64 -0.05 3.93
C LEU A 91 9.62 0.70 3.01
N ARG A 92 10.81 1.04 3.50
CA ARG A 92 11.79 1.90 2.80
C ARG A 92 11.22 3.28 2.43
N ILE A 93 10.32 3.82 3.24
CA ILE A 93 9.76 5.16 3.10
C ILE A 93 10.65 6.13 3.89
N ASN A 94 11.11 7.18 3.22
CA ASN A 94 11.85 8.26 3.87
C ASN A 94 10.87 9.38 4.24
N LEU A 95 10.72 9.60 5.54
CA LEU A 95 9.92 10.69 6.09
C LEU A 95 10.84 11.75 6.70
N SER A 96 10.48 13.03 6.53
CA SER A 96 11.16 14.11 7.24
C SER A 96 10.84 14.04 8.75
N PRO A 97 11.71 14.60 9.62
CA PRO A 97 11.42 14.66 11.05
C PRO A 97 10.06 15.32 11.36
N GLU A 98 9.73 16.40 10.66
CA GLU A 98 8.48 17.13 10.82
C GLU A 98 7.28 16.26 10.44
N ARG A 99 7.42 15.45 9.35
CA ARG A 99 6.35 14.55 8.94
C ARG A 99 6.14 13.42 9.93
N LEU A 100 7.23 12.87 10.49
CA LEU A 100 7.16 11.87 11.57
C LEU A 100 6.44 12.42 12.80
N GLU A 101 6.69 13.68 13.19
CA GLU A 101 6.00 14.32 14.31
C GLU A 101 4.51 14.48 14.03
N THR A 102 4.14 14.93 12.83
CA THR A 102 2.73 15.06 12.44
C THR A 102 2.02 13.71 12.49
N LEU A 103 2.59 12.68 11.88
CA LEU A 103 2.01 11.33 11.88
C LEU A 103 1.94 10.73 13.30
N ALA A 104 2.89 11.08 14.18
CA ALA A 104 2.85 10.63 15.57
C ALA A 104 1.67 11.24 16.33
N VAL A 105 1.37 12.52 16.09
CA VAL A 105 0.18 13.19 16.65
C VAL A 105 -1.09 12.56 16.10
N ASP A 106 -1.15 12.30 14.79
CA ASP A 106 -2.28 11.61 14.16
C ASP A 106 -2.48 10.21 14.77
N ALA A 107 -1.41 9.45 14.96
CA ALA A 107 -1.45 8.13 15.56
C ALA A 107 -2.00 8.13 16.99
N ILE A 108 -1.59 9.12 17.81
CA ILE A 108 -2.08 9.27 19.20
C ILE A 108 -3.55 9.62 19.21
N THR A 109 -3.93 10.64 18.45
CA THR A 109 -5.27 11.21 18.49
C THR A 109 -6.32 10.36 17.82
N GLN A 110 -5.94 9.57 16.81
CA GLN A 110 -6.80 8.64 16.09
C GLN A 110 -6.70 7.20 16.63
N GLY A 111 -5.77 6.94 17.57
CA GLY A 111 -5.61 5.63 18.19
C GLY A 111 -5.15 4.55 17.20
N TRP A 112 -4.11 4.83 16.40
CA TRP A 112 -3.61 3.85 15.43
C TRP A 112 -3.07 2.60 16.10
N GLU A 113 -3.47 1.44 15.59
CA GLU A 113 -3.02 0.13 16.04
C GLU A 113 -2.68 -0.79 14.87
N GLY A 114 -1.74 -1.70 15.08
CA GLY A 114 -1.42 -2.78 14.15
C GLY A 114 -1.23 -2.31 12.70
N ALA A 115 -2.17 -2.67 11.82
CA ALA A 115 -2.12 -2.38 10.38
C ALA A 115 -2.32 -0.90 10.03
N ASP A 116 -2.85 -0.06 10.94
CA ASP A 116 -3.09 1.36 10.65
C ASP A 116 -1.80 2.11 10.33
N TYR A 117 -0.71 1.79 11.04
CA TYR A 117 0.61 2.36 10.74
C TYR A 117 1.04 2.07 9.30
N GLY A 118 0.89 0.82 8.87
CA GLY A 118 1.21 0.41 7.51
C GLY A 118 0.34 1.11 6.47
N ARG A 119 -0.97 1.17 6.70
CA ARG A 119 -1.94 1.80 5.80
C ARG A 119 -1.66 3.29 5.62
N ASN A 120 -1.46 4.01 6.71
CA ASN A 120 -1.20 5.44 6.67
C ASN A 120 0.19 5.75 6.08
N LEU A 121 1.22 4.96 6.39
CA LEU A 121 2.54 5.11 5.78
C LEU A 121 2.54 4.82 4.28
N LEU A 122 1.75 3.84 3.82
CA LEU A 122 1.61 3.56 2.39
C LEU A 122 0.90 4.70 1.64
N ALA A 123 -0.01 5.41 2.30
CA ALA A 123 -0.64 6.61 1.73
C ALA A 123 0.35 7.78 1.56
N GLU A 124 1.41 7.84 2.39
CA GLU A 124 2.48 8.85 2.28
C GLU A 124 3.50 8.52 1.18
N ALA A 125 3.58 7.27 0.77
CA ALA A 125 4.55 6.84 -0.22
C ALA A 125 4.12 7.34 -1.61
N SER A 126 4.88 8.28 -2.19
CA SER A 126 4.81 8.55 -3.63
C SER A 126 5.48 7.40 -4.37
N TRP A 127 4.68 6.57 -4.99
CA TRP A 127 5.19 5.48 -5.83
C TRP A 127 5.33 5.99 -7.25
N ASP A 128 6.57 6.16 -7.70
CA ASP A 128 6.84 6.38 -9.13
C ASP A 128 6.57 5.05 -9.86
N GLU A 129 5.61 5.02 -10.77
CA GLU A 129 5.39 3.88 -11.67
C GLU A 129 6.71 3.48 -12.32
N GLY A 130 7.11 2.23 -12.15
CA GLY A 130 8.33 1.68 -12.75
C GLY A 130 9.58 1.66 -11.86
N LYS A 131 9.55 2.21 -10.63
CA LYS A 131 10.61 1.93 -9.65
C LYS A 131 10.35 0.58 -9.00
N ALA A 132 11.38 -0.27 -8.95
CA ALA A 132 11.29 -1.56 -8.28
C ALA A 132 10.86 -1.35 -6.82
N ALA A 133 9.75 -1.97 -6.42
CA ALA A 133 9.32 -1.96 -5.04
C ALA A 133 10.40 -2.57 -4.15
N VAL A 134 10.71 -1.93 -3.04
CA VAL A 134 11.75 -2.32 -2.09
C VAL A 134 11.14 -2.57 -0.71
N GLY A 135 11.93 -3.14 0.20
CA GLY A 135 11.47 -3.42 1.55
C GLY A 135 10.44 -4.56 1.60
N ALA A 136 9.50 -4.49 2.54
CA ALA A 136 8.50 -5.53 2.77
C ALA A 136 7.59 -5.75 1.54
N ILE A 137 7.19 -4.66 0.86
CA ILE A 137 6.38 -4.76 -0.36
C ILE A 137 7.15 -5.48 -1.47
N GLY A 138 8.42 -5.11 -1.70
CA GLY A 138 9.25 -5.79 -2.71
C GLY A 138 9.49 -7.26 -2.38
N ALA A 139 9.65 -7.62 -1.11
CA ALA A 139 9.75 -9.01 -0.67
C ALA A 139 8.45 -9.79 -0.99
N ASN A 140 7.29 -9.22 -0.67
CA ASN A 140 6.00 -9.83 -1.02
C ASN A 140 5.82 -9.96 -2.53
N MET A 141 6.17 -8.94 -3.32
CA MET A 141 6.11 -9.02 -4.79
C MET A 141 6.96 -10.16 -5.34
N ASN A 142 8.17 -10.35 -4.80
CA ASN A 142 9.02 -11.47 -5.21
C ASN A 142 8.39 -12.83 -4.87
N GLN A 143 7.78 -12.96 -3.68
CA GLN A 143 7.07 -14.19 -3.29
C GLN A 143 5.87 -14.47 -4.21
N ILE A 144 5.07 -13.46 -4.52
CA ILE A 144 3.93 -13.57 -5.42
C ILE A 144 4.39 -13.95 -6.83
N ASN A 145 5.44 -13.31 -7.35
CA ASN A 145 5.98 -13.64 -8.67
C ASN A 145 6.52 -15.06 -8.73
N ASN A 146 7.21 -15.54 -7.68
CA ASN A 146 7.68 -16.92 -7.61
C ASN A 146 6.50 -17.89 -7.62
N LEU A 147 5.49 -17.62 -6.79
CA LEU A 147 4.27 -18.41 -6.73
C LEU A 147 3.54 -18.45 -8.08
N ALA A 148 3.34 -17.29 -8.72
CA ALA A 148 2.73 -17.20 -10.05
C ALA A 148 3.54 -18.00 -11.09
N ASN A 149 4.88 -17.91 -11.05
CA ASN A 149 5.77 -18.67 -11.92
C ASN A 149 5.65 -20.18 -11.72
N ASP A 150 5.41 -20.66 -10.50
CA ASP A 150 5.21 -22.09 -10.23
C ASP A 150 3.93 -22.61 -10.91
N TYR A 151 2.93 -21.76 -11.05
CA TYR A 151 1.70 -22.05 -11.80
C TYR A 151 1.77 -21.62 -13.27
N MET A 152 2.93 -21.14 -13.75
CA MET A 152 3.14 -20.65 -15.12
C MET A 152 2.18 -19.50 -15.49
N LEU A 153 1.91 -18.63 -14.52
CA LEU A 153 1.07 -17.43 -14.67
C LEU A 153 1.95 -16.17 -14.69
N THR A 154 1.50 -15.18 -15.46
CA THR A 154 2.16 -13.88 -15.54
C THR A 154 1.15 -12.78 -15.27
N TYR A 155 1.50 -11.86 -14.37
CA TYR A 155 0.68 -10.71 -14.01
C TYR A 155 1.43 -9.41 -14.24
N SER A 156 0.70 -8.33 -14.48
CA SER A 156 1.32 -7.01 -14.59
C SER A 156 1.92 -6.57 -13.25
N PRO A 157 3.01 -5.78 -13.27
CA PRO A 157 3.65 -5.30 -12.04
C PRO A 157 2.68 -4.59 -11.08
N GLY A 158 1.72 -3.82 -11.61
CA GLY A 158 0.72 -3.11 -10.78
C GLY A 158 -0.23 -4.05 -10.04
N VAL A 159 -0.64 -5.17 -10.65
CA VAL A 159 -1.48 -6.19 -9.98
C VAL A 159 -0.69 -6.88 -8.87
N VAL A 160 0.56 -7.24 -9.14
CA VAL A 160 1.43 -7.88 -8.14
C VAL A 160 1.70 -6.94 -6.97
N GLU A 161 1.89 -5.65 -7.24
CA GLU A 161 2.08 -4.63 -6.20
C GLU A 161 0.82 -4.46 -5.34
N ASP A 162 -0.38 -4.43 -5.93
CA ASP A 162 -1.64 -4.34 -5.18
C ASP A 162 -1.80 -5.53 -4.20
N TRP A 163 -1.56 -6.75 -4.68
CA TRP A 163 -1.57 -7.94 -3.81
C TRP A 163 -0.49 -7.88 -2.72
N ALA A 164 0.73 -7.41 -3.05
CA ALA A 164 1.81 -7.28 -2.09
C ALA A 164 1.48 -6.30 -0.96
N ARG A 165 0.76 -5.21 -1.27
CA ARG A 165 0.25 -4.24 -0.30
C ARG A 165 -0.83 -4.85 0.59
N LYS A 166 -1.80 -5.57 0.00
CA LYS A 166 -2.87 -6.26 0.75
C LYS A 166 -2.29 -7.30 1.71
N ILE A 167 -1.29 -8.08 1.28
CA ILE A 167 -0.58 -9.02 2.15
C ILE A 167 0.14 -8.30 3.29
N TYR A 168 0.82 -7.19 2.99
CA TYR A 168 1.49 -6.40 4.02
C TYR A 168 0.51 -5.85 5.07
N LEU A 169 -0.69 -5.46 4.65
CA LEU A 169 -1.75 -4.97 5.53
C LEU A 169 -2.52 -6.08 6.26
N GLY A 170 -2.27 -7.35 5.93
CA GLY A 170 -3.01 -8.50 6.47
C GLY A 170 -4.43 -8.66 5.92
N GLU A 171 -4.74 -7.98 4.82
CA GLU A 171 -6.03 -8.04 4.11
C GLU A 171 -6.10 -9.24 3.16
N GLU A 172 -4.94 -9.79 2.81
CA GLU A 172 -4.77 -10.93 1.90
C GLU A 172 -3.66 -11.85 2.44
N THR A 173 -3.60 -13.10 1.98
CA THR A 173 -2.53 -14.03 2.30
C THR A 173 -2.02 -14.73 1.06
N LEU A 174 -0.76 -15.19 1.08
CA LEU A 174 -0.20 -15.98 -0.02
C LEU A 174 -1.01 -17.26 -0.29
N ASN A 175 -1.57 -17.88 0.74
CA ASN A 175 -2.37 -19.11 0.57
C ASN A 175 -3.69 -18.85 -0.18
N ILE A 176 -4.32 -17.69 0.03
CA ILE A 176 -5.52 -17.30 -0.72
C ILE A 176 -5.16 -17.04 -2.18
N LEU A 177 -4.08 -16.28 -2.43
CA LEU A 177 -3.59 -16.06 -3.80
C LEU A 177 -3.18 -17.37 -4.48
N GLU A 178 -2.58 -18.31 -3.76
CA GLU A 178 -2.25 -19.63 -4.31
C GLU A 178 -3.49 -20.39 -4.76
N ALA A 179 -4.56 -20.36 -3.97
CA ALA A 179 -5.83 -20.98 -4.36
C ALA A 179 -6.41 -20.34 -5.65
N ASP A 180 -6.31 -19.01 -5.79
CA ASP A 180 -6.73 -18.29 -6.99
C ASP A 180 -5.84 -18.64 -8.20
N PHE A 181 -4.52 -18.79 -7.98
CA PHE A 181 -3.58 -19.20 -9.05
C PHE A 181 -3.84 -20.64 -9.49
N ILE A 182 -4.13 -21.56 -8.56
CA ILE A 182 -4.54 -22.94 -8.88
C ILE A 182 -5.81 -22.92 -9.75
N GLN A 183 -6.80 -22.11 -9.37
CA GLN A 183 -8.05 -22.03 -10.14
C GLN A 183 -7.79 -21.47 -11.55
N THR A 184 -7.01 -20.40 -11.66
CA THR A 184 -6.61 -19.81 -12.94
C THR A 184 -5.83 -20.83 -13.80
N ALA A 185 -4.90 -21.55 -13.20
CA ALA A 185 -4.12 -22.59 -13.89
C ALA A 185 -5.01 -23.73 -14.39
N LYS A 186 -6.05 -24.13 -13.63
CA LYS A 186 -7.03 -25.14 -14.09
C LYS A 186 -7.83 -24.67 -15.30
N GLU A 187 -8.18 -23.39 -15.33
CA GLU A 187 -8.90 -22.80 -16.47
C GLU A 187 -8.01 -22.71 -17.70
N MET A 188 -6.72 -22.38 -17.53
CA MET A 188 -5.74 -22.34 -18.63
C MET A 188 -5.29 -23.75 -19.09
N TYR A 189 -5.19 -24.71 -18.16
CA TYR A 189 -4.69 -26.06 -18.41
C TYR A 189 -5.67 -27.13 -17.93
N PRO A 190 -6.86 -27.28 -18.55
CA PRO A 190 -7.92 -28.16 -18.07
C PRO A 190 -7.51 -29.63 -17.97
N THR A 191 -6.58 -30.10 -18.83
CA THR A 191 -6.08 -31.46 -18.83
C THR A 191 -5.23 -31.78 -17.59
N MET A 192 -4.77 -30.75 -16.86
CA MET A 192 -3.96 -30.87 -15.65
C MET A 192 -4.73 -30.65 -14.36
N ALA A 193 -6.01 -30.28 -14.44
CA ALA A 193 -6.82 -29.89 -13.29
C ALA A 193 -6.79 -30.92 -12.15
N GLU A 194 -6.90 -32.23 -12.46
CA GLU A 194 -6.86 -33.27 -11.44
C GLU A 194 -5.51 -33.35 -10.70
N LYS A 195 -4.39 -33.07 -11.38
CA LYS A 195 -3.06 -33.07 -10.77
C LYS A 195 -2.84 -31.83 -9.91
N LEU A 196 -3.35 -30.68 -10.38
CA LEU A 196 -3.34 -29.43 -9.60
C LEU A 196 -4.16 -29.59 -8.30
N ASP A 197 -5.30 -30.28 -8.34
CA ASP A 197 -6.09 -30.63 -7.15
C ASP A 197 -5.35 -31.56 -6.18
N ARG A 198 -4.40 -32.31 -6.65
CA ARG A 198 -3.54 -33.18 -5.82
C ARG A 198 -2.32 -32.46 -5.25
N GLY A 199 -2.18 -31.14 -5.50
CA GLY A 199 -1.11 -30.30 -4.96
C GLY A 199 0.16 -30.23 -5.81
N TYR A 200 0.13 -30.69 -7.07
CA TYR A 200 1.20 -30.39 -8.01
C TYR A 200 1.06 -28.97 -8.54
N ASN A 201 2.16 -28.30 -8.81
CA ASN A 201 2.10 -27.03 -9.55
C ASN A 201 2.32 -27.26 -11.06
N THR A 202 1.95 -26.27 -11.87
CA THR A 202 2.02 -26.39 -13.34
C THR A 202 3.45 -26.59 -13.82
N ARG A 203 4.42 -25.92 -13.23
CA ARG A 203 5.84 -26.05 -13.59
C ARG A 203 6.35 -27.49 -13.41
N GLU A 204 6.07 -28.11 -12.26
CA GLU A 204 6.45 -29.51 -12.00
C GLU A 204 5.86 -30.48 -13.03
N LEU A 205 4.65 -30.19 -13.50
CA LEU A 205 3.99 -31.03 -14.51
C LEU A 205 4.60 -30.85 -15.90
N PHE A 206 5.14 -29.69 -16.22
CA PHE A 206 5.76 -29.39 -17.53
C PHE A 206 7.27 -29.66 -17.55
N ASP A 207 7.97 -29.66 -16.43
CA ASP A 207 9.42 -29.90 -16.36
C ASP A 207 9.90 -31.17 -17.12
N PRO A 208 9.22 -32.32 -17.02
CA PRO A 208 9.62 -33.51 -17.79
C PRO A 208 9.54 -33.30 -19.30
N TYR A 209 8.58 -32.50 -19.78
CA TYR A 209 8.43 -32.15 -21.19
C TYR A 209 9.55 -31.20 -21.63
N ALA A 210 9.85 -30.18 -20.81
CA ALA A 210 10.96 -29.27 -21.05
C ALA A 210 12.27 -30.00 -21.18
N GLN A 211 12.57 -30.93 -20.26
CA GLN A 211 13.78 -31.76 -20.32
C GLN A 211 13.84 -32.61 -21.58
N LYS A 212 12.73 -33.25 -21.96
CA LYS A 212 12.69 -34.05 -23.17
C LYS A 212 12.92 -33.23 -24.44
N ILE A 213 12.32 -32.06 -24.53
CA ILE A 213 12.52 -31.15 -25.67
C ILE A 213 13.96 -30.65 -25.68
N ALA A 214 14.48 -30.21 -24.55
CA ALA A 214 15.84 -29.74 -24.39
C ALA A 214 16.88 -30.79 -24.86
N ASN A 215 16.69 -32.03 -24.46
CA ASN A 215 17.54 -33.15 -24.89
C ASN A 215 17.45 -33.40 -26.39
N LEU A 216 16.26 -33.28 -26.99
CA LEU A 216 16.09 -33.45 -28.45
C LEU A 216 16.69 -32.30 -29.27
N LEU A 217 16.70 -31.10 -28.71
CA LEU A 217 17.22 -29.90 -29.38
C LEU A 217 18.68 -29.60 -29.00
N GLU A 218 19.28 -30.36 -28.09
CA GLU A 218 20.61 -30.15 -27.54
C GLU A 218 20.81 -28.77 -26.92
N VAL A 219 19.76 -28.27 -26.22
CA VAL A 219 19.76 -26.98 -25.52
C VAL A 219 19.52 -27.16 -24.02
N PRO A 220 19.89 -26.21 -23.15
CA PRO A 220 19.54 -26.26 -21.74
C PRO A 220 18.02 -26.29 -21.52
N ALA A 221 17.51 -27.09 -20.57
CA ALA A 221 16.08 -27.15 -20.25
C ALA A 221 15.53 -25.79 -19.81
N THR A 222 16.36 -24.94 -19.20
CA THR A 222 16.03 -23.57 -18.81
C THR A 222 15.77 -22.63 -19.99
N SER A 223 16.13 -23.02 -21.21
CA SER A 223 15.83 -22.25 -22.44
C SER A 223 14.48 -22.60 -23.06
N ILE A 224 13.76 -23.59 -22.50
CA ILE A 224 12.42 -23.97 -22.96
C ILE A 224 11.40 -23.15 -22.14
N ASP A 225 10.84 -22.14 -22.77
CA ASP A 225 9.81 -21.28 -22.17
C ASP A 225 8.45 -21.59 -22.82
N PHE A 226 7.62 -22.30 -22.10
CA PHE A 226 6.28 -22.65 -22.59
C PHE A 226 5.29 -21.47 -22.53
N ILE A 227 5.62 -20.40 -21.80
CA ILE A 227 4.72 -19.24 -21.62
C ILE A 227 4.95 -18.20 -22.72
N ASN A 228 6.22 -17.79 -22.88
CA ASN A 228 6.56 -16.60 -23.67
C ASN A 228 7.16 -16.93 -25.05
N ASP A 229 7.61 -18.16 -25.28
CA ASP A 229 8.18 -18.55 -26.55
C ASP A 229 7.10 -19.15 -27.47
N PRO A 230 6.73 -18.46 -28.59
CA PRO A 230 5.74 -18.95 -29.55
C PRO A 230 6.07 -20.32 -30.16
N LYS A 231 7.32 -20.77 -30.06
CA LYS A 231 7.76 -22.07 -30.53
C LYS A 231 7.27 -23.20 -29.63
N TYR A 232 7.14 -22.95 -28.32
CA TYR A 232 6.80 -23.97 -27.33
C TYR A 232 5.42 -23.78 -26.73
N SER A 233 4.84 -22.58 -26.75
CA SER A 233 3.50 -22.32 -26.20
C SER A 233 2.38 -23.20 -26.81
N PRO A 234 2.38 -23.58 -28.10
CA PRO A 234 1.35 -24.49 -28.64
C PRO A 234 1.36 -25.91 -28.04
N ILE A 235 2.45 -26.29 -27.36
CA ILE A 235 2.55 -27.61 -26.70
C ILE A 235 1.66 -27.69 -25.48
N ILE A 236 1.37 -26.55 -24.86
CA ILE A 236 0.49 -26.45 -23.69
C ILE A 236 -0.98 -26.53 -24.07
N ASP A 237 -1.33 -26.02 -25.26
CA ASP A 237 -2.70 -25.90 -25.76
C ASP A 237 -3.19 -27.21 -26.44
N SER A 238 -2.35 -28.22 -26.54
CA SER A 238 -2.64 -29.51 -27.19
C SER A 238 -2.94 -30.62 -26.18
#